data_43bb0f0cd4aab381b023539d73ffddbd
#
_entry.id   43bb0f0cd4aab381b023539d73ffddbd
#
_cell.length_a   1.000
_cell.length_b   1.000
_cell.length_c   1.000
_cell.angle_alpha   90.00
_cell.angle_beta   90.00
_cell.angle_gamma   90.00
#
_symmetry.space_group_name_H-M   'P 1'
#
loop_
_entity.id
_entity.type
_entity.pdbx_description
1 polymer ?
#
loop_
_entity_poly.entity_id
_entity_poly.type
_entity_poly.pdbx_seq_one_letter_code
_entity_poly.pdbx_strand_id
1 'polypeptide(L)' 'MGRLIRKISIGKDYKNEAMHYAVGQEVYGGHTICDIIEEDTKYSVYIKKNNEVLPWKDFNKNMAISVEYNLEY' A
#
# COMPACT_ATOMS: atom_id res chain seq x y z
N MET A 1 3.10 2.43 16.59
CA MET A 1 3.79 1.42 15.82
C MET A 1 2.90 0.85 14.73
N GLY A 2 3.37 0.82 13.51
CA GLY A 2 2.55 0.36 12.41
C GLY A 2 2.64 -1.14 12.20
N ARG A 3 1.73 -1.65 11.39
CA ARG A 3 1.77 -3.03 10.97
C ARG A 3 2.18 -3.09 9.51
N LEU A 4 2.92 -4.12 9.15
CA LEU A 4 3.35 -4.30 7.78
C LEU A 4 2.25 -4.97 6.99
N ILE A 5 1.98 -4.43 5.83
CA ILE A 5 0.92 -4.90 4.96
C ILE A 5 1.55 -5.40 3.67
N ARG A 6 1.07 -6.53 3.18
CA ARG A 6 1.58 -7.10 1.95
C ARG A 6 0.86 -6.51 0.75
N LYS A 7 -0.42 -6.24 0.88
CA LYS A 7 -1.21 -5.76 -0.22
C LYS A 7 -2.40 -4.99 0.29
N ILE A 8 -2.76 -3.95 -0.42
CA ILE A 8 -3.92 -3.14 -0.08
C ILE A 8 -4.74 -2.94 -1.35
N SER A 9 -6.04 -3.06 -1.23
CA SER A 9 -6.96 -2.89 -2.36
C SER A 9 -7.99 -1.83 -2.00
N ILE A 10 -8.17 -0.86 -2.87
CA ILE A 10 -9.05 0.26 -2.62
C ILE A 10 -10.02 0.38 -3.77
N GLY A 11 -11.30 0.53 -3.48
CA GLY A 11 -12.25 0.72 -4.55
C GLY A 11 -13.66 0.56 -4.11
N LYS A 12 -14.54 0.70 -5.07
CA LYS A 12 -15.95 0.56 -4.84
C LYS A 12 -16.39 -0.82 -5.17
N ASP A 13 -17.30 -1.26 -4.39
CA ASP A 13 -17.66 -2.64 -4.46
C ASP A 13 -18.17 -3.11 -5.77
N TYR A 14 -19.14 -2.45 -6.33
CA TYR A 14 -19.81 -3.03 -7.46
C TYR A 14 -19.32 -2.47 -8.76
N LYS A 15 -18.20 -1.82 -8.78
CA LYS A 15 -17.69 -1.33 -10.05
C LYS A 15 -16.50 -2.09 -10.52
N ASN A 16 -15.98 -2.94 -9.70
CA ASN A 16 -14.78 -3.68 -10.06
C ASN A 16 -13.64 -2.84 -10.49
N GLU A 17 -13.56 -1.68 -9.91
CA GLU A 17 -12.50 -0.78 -10.27
C GLU A 17 -11.56 -0.58 -9.13
N ALA A 18 -11.38 -1.60 -8.34
CA ALA A 18 -10.47 -1.53 -7.22
C ALA A 18 -9.06 -1.32 -7.71
N MET A 19 -8.33 -0.48 -7.01
CA MET A 19 -6.92 -0.29 -7.28
C MET A 19 -6.15 -1.13 -6.29
N HIS A 20 -5.17 -1.87 -6.80
CA HIS A 20 -4.42 -2.81 -5.98
C HIS A 20 -2.98 -2.37 -5.88
N TYR A 21 -2.47 -2.33 -4.66
CA TYR A 21 -1.08 -1.97 -4.40
C TYR A 21 -0.45 -3.06 -3.55
N ALA A 22 0.63 -3.62 -4.02
CA ALA A 22 1.29 -4.71 -3.33
C ALA A 22 2.77 -4.43 -3.21
N VAL A 23 3.36 -4.88 -2.12
CA VAL A 23 4.80 -4.76 -1.94
C VAL A 23 5.48 -5.54 -3.05
N GLY A 24 6.44 -4.91 -3.71
CA GLY A 24 7.12 -5.50 -4.84
C GLY A 24 6.57 -5.07 -6.19
N GLN A 25 5.46 -4.36 -6.20
CA GLN A 25 4.82 -3.93 -7.43
C GLN A 25 5.54 -2.71 -7.99
N GLU A 26 5.81 -2.75 -9.29
CA GLU A 26 6.43 -1.61 -9.94
C GLU A 26 5.36 -0.57 -10.26
N VAL A 27 5.63 0.70 -9.99
CA VAL A 27 4.63 1.73 -10.18
C VAL A 27 5.00 2.65 -11.35
N TYR A 28 5.90 3.57 -11.16
CA TYR A 28 6.25 4.45 -12.27
C TYR A 28 7.73 4.79 -12.19
N GLY A 29 8.31 5.13 -13.33
CA GLY A 29 9.68 5.62 -13.35
C GLY A 29 10.69 4.68 -12.71
N GLY A 30 10.41 3.38 -12.71
CA GLY A 30 11.33 2.43 -12.12
C GLY A 30 11.22 2.30 -10.61
N HIS A 31 10.22 2.94 -10.01
CA HIS A 31 9.99 2.81 -8.57
C HIS A 31 9.21 1.55 -8.27
N THR A 32 9.47 0.98 -7.10
CA THR A 32 8.79 -0.23 -6.64
C THR A 32 8.22 0.04 -5.26
N ILE A 33 7.02 -0.47 -5.00
CA ILE A 33 6.44 -0.35 -3.67
C ILE A 33 7.26 -1.19 -2.72
N CYS A 34 7.84 -0.57 -1.71
CA CYS A 34 8.70 -1.29 -0.77
C CYS A 34 8.04 -1.54 0.57
N ASP A 35 7.12 -0.67 0.98
CA ASP A 35 6.44 -0.83 2.27
C ASP A 35 5.05 -0.27 2.20
N ILE A 36 4.12 -0.95 2.86
CA ILE A 36 2.79 -0.41 3.12
C ILE A 36 2.58 -0.57 4.61
N ILE A 37 2.35 0.52 5.31
CA ILE A 37 2.32 0.52 6.76
C ILE A 37 0.98 1.02 7.25
N GLU A 38 0.39 0.28 8.18
CA GLU A 38 -0.85 0.70 8.80
C GLU A 38 -0.53 1.61 9.97
N GLU A 39 -1.16 2.78 9.97
CA GLU A 39 -1.03 3.72 11.07
C GLU A 39 -2.38 3.92 11.71
N ASP A 40 -2.47 4.83 12.66
CA ASP A 40 -3.71 4.99 13.43
C ASP A 40 -4.91 5.32 12.57
N THR A 41 -4.77 6.25 11.65
CA THR A 41 -5.89 6.73 10.87
C THR A 41 -5.74 6.51 9.38
N LYS A 42 -4.63 5.93 8.94
CA LYS A 42 -4.37 5.82 7.51
C LYS A 42 -3.43 4.68 7.20
N TYR A 43 -3.30 4.39 5.91
CA TYR A 43 -2.31 3.47 5.41
C TYR A 43 -1.33 4.26 4.56
N SER A 44 -0.04 4.06 4.79
CA SER A 44 1.00 4.80 4.07
C SER A 44 1.75 3.87 3.15
N VAL A 45 1.90 4.26 1.90
CA VAL A 45 2.60 3.46 0.90
C VAL A 45 3.90 4.14 0.55
N TYR A 46 4.98 3.39 0.61
CA TYR A 46 6.31 3.89 0.31
C TYR A 46 6.87 3.20 -0.91
N ILE A 47 7.62 3.94 -1.71
CA ILE A 47 8.24 3.40 -2.91
C ILE A 47 9.74 3.63 -2.81
N LYS A 48 10.48 2.85 -3.60
CA LYS A 48 11.92 3.04 -3.60
C LYS A 48 12.50 2.85 -4.99
N LYS A 49 13.61 3.51 -5.23
CA LYS A 49 14.39 3.39 -6.45
C LYS A 49 15.84 3.67 -6.10
N ASN A 50 16.74 2.77 -6.49
CA ASN A 50 18.16 2.94 -6.23
C ASN A 50 18.46 3.21 -4.76
N ASN A 51 17.83 2.43 -3.88
CA ASN A 51 18.04 2.52 -2.43
C ASN A 51 17.50 3.79 -1.80
N GLU A 52 16.68 4.52 -2.53
CA GLU A 52 16.09 5.73 -1.98
C GLU A 52 14.61 5.49 -1.74
N VAL A 53 14.16 5.63 -0.50
CA VAL A 53 12.78 5.36 -0.11
C VAL A 53 12.04 6.68 0.03
N LEU A 54 10.88 6.74 -0.60
CA LEU A 54 10.06 7.96 -0.59
C LEU A 54 8.64 7.63 -0.21
N PRO A 55 7.96 8.52 0.52
CA PRO A 55 6.52 8.36 0.71
C PRO A 55 5.82 8.66 -0.59
N TRP A 56 4.82 7.84 -0.91
CA TRP A 56 4.13 7.98 -2.19
C TRP A 56 2.67 8.33 -2.03
N LYS A 57 1.91 7.50 -1.31
CA LYS A 57 0.49 7.71 -1.15
C LYS A 57 0.05 7.37 0.26
N ASP A 58 -1.01 8.05 0.68
CA ASP A 58 -1.68 7.75 1.94
C ASP A 58 -3.13 7.47 1.63
N PHE A 59 -3.72 6.53 2.35
CA PHE A 59 -5.13 6.21 2.19
C PHE A 59 -5.79 6.24 3.56
N ASN A 60 -6.86 7.00 3.67
CA ASN A 60 -7.57 7.14 4.91
C ASN A 60 -8.32 5.86 5.24
N LYS A 61 -8.39 5.51 6.49
CA LYS A 61 -9.05 4.27 6.88
C LYS A 61 -10.56 4.29 6.69
N ASN A 62 -11.15 5.45 6.47
CA ASN A 62 -12.57 5.49 6.22
C ASN A 62 -12.93 5.25 4.75
N MET A 63 -11.96 4.94 3.92
CA MET A 63 -12.23 4.53 2.55
C MET A 63 -12.52 3.04 2.51
N ALA A 64 -13.09 2.59 1.39
CA ALA A 64 -13.36 1.16 1.23
C ALA A 64 -12.06 0.44 0.89
N ILE A 65 -11.45 -0.14 1.90
CA ILE A 65 -10.12 -0.72 1.77
C ILE A 65 -10.11 -2.15 2.29
N SER A 66 -9.51 -3.04 1.52
CA SER A 66 -9.22 -4.40 1.94
C SER A 66 -7.73 -4.55 2.09
N VAL A 67 -7.30 -5.25 3.12
CA VAL A 67 -5.90 -5.33 3.47
C VAL A 67 -5.47 -6.76 3.67
N GLU A 68 -4.30 -7.12 3.12
CA GLU A 68 -3.66 -8.40 3.39
C GLU A 68 -2.39 -8.11 4.17
N TYR A 69 -2.30 -8.65 5.36
CA TYR A 69 -1.14 -8.44 6.20
C TYR A 69 -0.05 -9.43 5.87
N ASN A 70 1.16 -9.03 6.18
CA ASN A 70 2.32 -9.87 5.98
C ASN A 70 2.37 -10.91 7.08
N LEU A 71 2.28 -12.17 6.72
CA LEU A 71 2.33 -13.26 7.69
C LEU A 71 3.72 -13.82 7.69
N GLU A 72 4.54 -13.27 8.51
CA GLU A 72 5.92 -13.65 8.56
C GLU A 72 6.21 -14.57 9.71
N TYR A 73 6.98 -15.58 9.47
CA TYR A 73 7.35 -16.51 10.53
C TYR A 73 8.82 -16.78 10.52
#